data_973bdf1ea9a9387302a090a2c355194f
#
_entry.id   973bdf1ea9a9387302a090a2c355194f
#
_cell.length_a   1.000
_cell.length_b   1.000
_cell.length_c   1.000
_cell.angle_alpha   90.00
_cell.angle_beta   90.00
_cell.angle_gamma   90.00
#
_symmetry.space_group_name_H-M   'P 1'
#
loop_
_entity.id
_entity.type
_entity.pdbx_description
1 polymer ?
#
loop_
_entity_poly.entity_id
_entity_poly.type
_entity_poly.pdbx_seq_one_letter_code
_entity_poly.pdbx_strand_id
1 'polypeptide(L)'
;MNAALQTPPPFEPLQARFEAMTAAWLPAVLRLEQAAYPHPWSERNFLDSLRAGYAAQLLVAAPRESPELLGYFVAMKGVDEVHLLNIAVAPACQGQGWAQVMLDALGLWARGQGAQWLWLEARVSNARARAVYTRHGFREVGTRRGYYPPSPASPRGEDAIVMSLAL
;
A
#
# COMPACT_ATOMS: atom_id res chain seq x y z
N MET A 1 14.92 -23.46 -45.49
CA MET A 1 15.27 -22.56 -44.37
C MET A 1 14.19 -22.73 -43.28
N ASN A 2 14.51 -23.55 -42.25
CA ASN A 2 13.58 -23.76 -41.12
C ASN A 2 13.81 -22.66 -40.10
N ALA A 3 12.85 -21.73 -39.97
CA ALA A 3 12.79 -20.86 -38.82
C ALA A 3 12.35 -21.71 -37.64
N ALA A 4 13.29 -22.03 -36.75
CA ALA A 4 12.98 -22.65 -35.47
C ALA A 4 12.09 -21.69 -34.69
N LEU A 5 10.85 -22.10 -34.42
CA LEU A 5 9.97 -21.45 -33.47
C LEU A 5 10.66 -21.48 -32.10
N GLN A 6 11.24 -20.33 -31.70
CA GLN A 6 11.76 -20.16 -30.35
C GLN A 6 10.56 -20.25 -29.40
N THR A 7 10.48 -21.32 -28.63
CA THR A 7 9.56 -21.42 -27.49
C THR A 7 9.87 -20.25 -26.57
N PRO A 8 8.85 -19.44 -26.15
CA PRO A 8 9.10 -18.39 -25.17
C PRO A 8 9.68 -19.02 -23.90
N PRO A 9 10.61 -18.34 -23.20
CA PRO A 9 11.18 -18.87 -21.98
C PRO A 9 10.06 -19.21 -20.99
N PRO A 10 10.22 -20.25 -20.17
CA PRO A 10 9.23 -20.59 -19.16
C PRO A 10 9.01 -19.35 -18.26
N PHE A 11 7.74 -19.07 -17.96
CA PHE A 11 7.34 -17.97 -17.10
C PHE A 11 8.02 -18.18 -15.73
N GLU A 12 9.10 -17.47 -15.46
CA GLU A 12 9.69 -17.44 -14.13
C GLU A 12 8.72 -16.69 -13.21
N PRO A 13 8.25 -17.29 -12.11
CA PRO A 13 7.40 -16.58 -11.16
C PRO A 13 8.14 -15.33 -10.67
N LEU A 14 7.46 -14.20 -10.72
CA LEU A 14 8.00 -12.92 -10.30
C LEU A 14 8.48 -13.05 -8.85
N GLN A 15 9.79 -13.05 -8.64
CA GLN A 15 10.34 -13.07 -7.30
C GLN A 15 10.20 -11.68 -6.70
N ALA A 16 9.29 -11.54 -5.74
CA ALA A 16 9.10 -10.31 -5.01
C ALA A 16 9.67 -10.43 -3.59
N ARG A 17 10.19 -9.33 -3.06
CA ARG A 17 10.70 -9.22 -1.69
C ARG A 17 10.30 -7.91 -1.05
N PHE A 18 10.29 -7.91 0.28
CA PHE A 18 10.12 -6.68 1.04
C PHE A 18 11.48 -6.02 1.33
N GLU A 19 11.52 -4.70 1.21
CA GLU A 19 12.65 -3.87 1.58
C GLU A 19 12.18 -2.68 2.42
N ALA A 20 13.02 -2.21 3.35
CA ALA A 20 12.73 -0.99 4.09
C ALA A 20 12.71 0.21 3.15
N MET A 21 11.69 1.06 3.26
CA MET A 21 11.65 2.33 2.54
C MET A 21 12.67 3.29 3.14
N THR A 22 13.53 3.84 2.29
CA THR A 22 14.49 4.88 2.64
C THR A 22 14.25 6.12 1.77
N ALA A 23 14.87 7.26 2.14
CA ALA A 23 14.78 8.48 1.35
C ALA A 23 15.23 8.28 -0.12
N ALA A 24 16.16 7.37 -0.38
CA ALA A 24 16.64 7.06 -1.74
C ALA A 24 15.52 6.50 -2.65
N TRP A 25 14.51 5.86 -2.08
CA TRP A 25 13.37 5.32 -2.82
C TRP A 25 12.26 6.33 -3.11
N LEU A 26 12.27 7.49 -2.45
CA LEU A 26 11.17 8.47 -2.56
C LEU A 26 10.86 8.91 -4.00
N PRO A 27 11.84 9.12 -4.90
CA PRO A 27 11.49 9.45 -6.29
C PRO A 27 10.65 8.38 -6.98
N ALA A 28 10.89 7.09 -6.71
CA ALA A 28 10.10 5.99 -7.27
C ALA A 28 8.73 5.87 -6.57
N VAL A 29 8.71 6.00 -5.24
CA VAL A 29 7.48 5.97 -4.43
C VAL A 29 6.53 7.08 -4.84
N LEU A 30 7.02 8.32 -5.01
CA LEU A 30 6.20 9.46 -5.42
C LEU A 30 5.62 9.30 -6.82
N ARG A 31 6.38 8.74 -7.77
CA ARG A 31 5.83 8.41 -9.10
C ARG A 31 4.70 7.40 -9.01
N LEU A 32 4.88 6.35 -8.20
CA LEU A 32 3.84 5.33 -7.99
C LEU A 32 2.61 5.93 -7.31
N GLU A 33 2.81 6.72 -6.26
CA GLU A 33 1.74 7.39 -5.49
C GLU A 33 0.90 8.29 -6.41
N GLN A 34 1.55 9.14 -7.22
CA GLN A 34 0.88 10.03 -8.16
C GLN A 34 0.12 9.28 -9.26
N ALA A 35 0.62 8.11 -9.67
CA ALA A 35 -0.05 7.28 -10.67
C ALA A 35 -1.22 6.48 -10.07
N ALA A 36 -1.17 6.16 -8.78
CA ALA A 36 -2.17 5.32 -8.11
C ALA A 36 -3.35 6.12 -7.54
N TYR A 37 -3.13 7.39 -7.14
CA TYR A 37 -4.11 8.16 -6.38
C TYR A 37 -4.42 9.53 -6.97
N PRO A 38 -5.71 9.95 -6.98
CA PRO A 38 -6.10 11.31 -7.34
C PRO A 38 -5.74 12.34 -6.25
N HIS A 39 -5.43 11.90 -5.03
CA HIS A 39 -5.01 12.71 -3.90
C HIS A 39 -3.72 12.16 -3.31
N PRO A 40 -2.58 12.28 -4.02
CA PRO A 40 -1.34 11.66 -3.60
C PRO A 40 -0.75 12.34 -2.37
N TRP A 41 -0.06 11.56 -1.53
CA TRP A 41 0.81 12.08 -0.51
C TRP A 41 1.95 12.89 -1.13
N SER A 42 2.34 13.95 -0.46
CA SER A 42 3.53 14.74 -0.80
C SER A 42 4.81 14.02 -0.32
N GLU A 43 5.94 14.41 -0.88
CA GLU A 43 7.26 13.97 -0.40
C GLU A 43 7.42 14.22 1.10
N ARG A 44 6.92 15.36 1.59
CA ARG A 44 6.95 15.72 3.01
C ARG A 44 6.22 14.69 3.88
N ASN A 45 5.05 14.20 3.46
CA ASN A 45 4.32 13.17 4.21
C ASN A 45 5.17 11.90 4.41
N PHE A 46 5.86 11.46 3.35
CA PHE A 46 6.76 10.31 3.43
C PHE A 46 7.97 10.59 4.32
N LEU A 47 8.64 11.73 4.15
CA LEU A 47 9.80 12.09 4.97
C LEU A 47 9.44 12.21 6.45
N ASP A 48 8.31 12.83 6.77
CA ASP A 48 7.85 12.97 8.15
C ASP A 48 7.52 11.59 8.76
N SER A 49 6.92 10.69 7.98
CA SER A 49 6.67 9.30 8.40
C SER A 49 7.96 8.53 8.69
N LEU A 50 8.96 8.65 7.81
CA LEU A 50 10.28 8.02 8.01
C LEU A 50 10.99 8.58 9.24
N ARG A 51 10.96 9.91 9.45
CA ARG A 51 11.54 10.57 10.63
C ARG A 51 10.83 10.18 11.93
N ALA A 52 9.52 9.97 11.88
CA ALA A 52 8.74 9.49 13.00
C ALA A 52 8.98 8.02 13.34
N GLY A 53 9.75 7.30 12.53
CA GLY A 53 10.04 5.88 12.72
C GLY A 53 8.86 4.95 12.39
N TYR A 54 7.94 5.38 11.54
CA TYR A 54 6.83 4.54 11.11
C TYR A 54 7.33 3.35 10.29
N ALA A 55 6.60 2.24 10.34
CA ALA A 55 6.88 1.09 9.49
C ALA A 55 6.58 1.45 8.04
N ALA A 56 7.61 1.57 7.23
CA ALA A 56 7.50 1.87 5.81
C ALA A 56 8.24 0.79 5.03
N GLN A 57 7.50 0.02 4.23
CA GLN A 57 8.01 -1.13 3.49
C GLN A 57 7.69 -1.01 2.01
N LEU A 58 8.64 -1.42 1.20
CA LEU A 58 8.51 -1.56 -0.25
C LEU A 58 8.33 -3.02 -0.59
N LEU A 59 7.50 -3.29 -1.59
CA LEU A 59 7.45 -4.56 -2.29
C LEU A 59 8.13 -4.38 -3.65
N VAL A 60 9.24 -5.06 -3.87
CA VAL A 60 10.05 -4.93 -5.09
C VAL A 60 10.18 -6.27 -5.80
N ALA A 61 10.16 -6.25 -7.13
CA ALA A 61 10.44 -7.40 -7.96
C ALA A 61 11.95 -7.55 -8.23
N ALA A 62 12.39 -8.78 -8.47
CA ALA A 62 13.74 -9.07 -8.95
C ALA A 62 13.88 -8.69 -10.47
N PRO A 63 15.09 -8.45 -10.99
CA PRO A 63 16.39 -8.77 -10.40
C PRO A 63 16.92 -7.69 -9.43
N ARG A 64 17.90 -8.07 -8.60
CA ARG A 64 18.46 -7.17 -7.57
C ARG A 64 19.17 -5.96 -8.14
N GLU A 65 19.74 -6.10 -9.34
CA GLU A 65 20.51 -5.05 -10.01
C GLU A 65 19.63 -3.92 -10.56
N SER A 66 18.34 -4.21 -10.79
CA SER A 66 17.35 -3.24 -11.29
C SER A 66 15.97 -3.56 -10.69
N PRO A 67 15.77 -3.32 -9.37
CA PRO A 67 14.53 -3.67 -8.71
C PRO A 67 13.38 -2.78 -9.20
N GLU A 68 12.26 -3.41 -9.57
CA GLU A 68 11.02 -2.72 -9.92
C GLU A 68 10.13 -2.58 -8.68
N LEU A 69 9.65 -1.37 -8.42
CA LEU A 69 8.74 -1.10 -7.31
C LEU A 69 7.32 -1.57 -7.69
N LEU A 70 6.85 -2.63 -7.05
CA LEU A 70 5.49 -3.18 -7.22
C LEU A 70 4.46 -2.45 -6.35
N GLY A 71 4.88 -2.02 -5.17
CA GLY A 71 4.01 -1.36 -4.21
C GLY A 71 4.73 -0.99 -2.92
N TYR A 72 4.02 -0.38 -2.01
CA TYR A 72 4.53 -0.03 -0.68
C TYR A 72 3.38 0.10 0.32
N PHE A 73 3.72 0.09 1.61
CA PHE A 73 2.85 0.57 2.67
C PHE A 73 3.60 1.39 3.71
N VAL A 74 2.85 2.26 4.39
CA VAL A 74 3.30 3.01 5.57
C VAL A 74 2.30 2.79 6.68
N ALA A 75 2.77 2.38 7.87
CA ALA A 75 1.95 2.09 9.02
C ALA A 75 2.55 2.64 10.32
N MET A 76 1.69 3.13 11.19
CA MET A 76 2.04 3.69 12.49
C MET A 76 1.66 2.71 13.60
N LYS A 77 2.62 2.39 14.48
CA LYS A 77 2.36 1.58 15.67
C LYS A 77 1.77 2.44 16.79
N GLY A 78 0.65 1.99 17.36
CA GLY A 78 0.08 2.46 18.62
C GLY A 78 0.48 1.54 19.79
N VAL A 79 -0.31 1.53 20.86
CA VAL A 79 -0.05 0.71 22.06
C VAL A 79 -0.31 -0.76 21.78
N ASP A 80 -1.53 -1.12 21.41
CA ASP A 80 -1.98 -2.47 21.07
C ASP A 80 -2.61 -2.53 19.67
N GLU A 81 -2.33 -1.56 18.85
CA GLU A 81 -2.87 -1.39 17.51
C GLU A 81 -1.82 -0.88 16.52
N VAL A 82 -2.08 -1.11 15.25
CA VAL A 82 -1.32 -0.54 14.13
C VAL A 82 -2.30 0.14 13.18
N HIS A 83 -1.99 1.36 12.77
CA HIS A 83 -2.72 2.12 11.77
C HIS A 83 -2.01 2.03 10.43
N LEU A 84 -2.67 1.47 9.42
CA LEU A 84 -2.24 1.57 8.03
C LEU A 84 -2.57 2.98 7.53
N LEU A 85 -1.54 3.77 7.23
CA LEU A 85 -1.67 5.17 6.82
C LEU A 85 -1.73 5.33 5.30
N ASN A 86 -0.97 4.51 4.58
CA ASN A 86 -0.94 4.51 3.11
C ASN A 86 -0.51 3.13 2.60
N ILE A 87 -1.12 2.67 1.51
CA ILE A 87 -0.74 1.45 0.79
C ILE A 87 -1.06 1.64 -0.68
N ALA A 88 -0.11 1.35 -1.55
CA ALA A 88 -0.32 1.44 -2.99
C ALA A 88 0.34 0.29 -3.74
N VAL A 89 -0.31 -0.13 -4.83
CA VAL A 89 0.24 -1.05 -5.83
C VAL A 89 0.38 -0.29 -7.14
N ALA A 90 1.52 -0.45 -7.81
CA ALA A 90 1.77 0.14 -9.11
C ALA A 90 0.62 -0.21 -10.08
N PRO A 91 0.07 0.77 -10.85
CA PRO A 91 -1.12 0.54 -11.68
C PRO A 91 -1.00 -0.67 -12.61
N ALA A 92 0.17 -0.89 -13.22
CA ALA A 92 0.44 -2.04 -14.08
C ALA A 92 0.43 -3.40 -13.35
N CYS A 93 0.59 -3.39 -12.02
CA CYS A 93 0.66 -4.59 -11.19
C CYS A 93 -0.63 -4.83 -10.39
N GLN A 94 -1.64 -3.96 -10.53
CA GLN A 94 -2.91 -4.10 -9.84
C GLN A 94 -3.71 -5.30 -10.36
N GLY A 95 -4.56 -5.87 -9.49
CA GLY A 95 -5.37 -7.04 -9.83
C GLY A 95 -4.63 -8.38 -9.75
N GLN A 96 -3.36 -8.39 -9.39
CA GLN A 96 -2.49 -9.58 -9.31
C GLN A 96 -2.32 -10.10 -7.86
N GLY A 97 -3.04 -9.55 -6.89
CA GLY A 97 -2.98 -10.00 -5.49
C GLY A 97 -1.92 -9.32 -4.62
N TRP A 98 -1.11 -8.40 -5.15
CA TRP A 98 -0.02 -7.76 -4.40
C TRP A 98 -0.48 -6.97 -3.17
N ALA A 99 -1.65 -6.36 -3.21
CA ALA A 99 -2.23 -5.70 -2.04
C ALA A 99 -2.48 -6.69 -0.90
N GLN A 100 -2.95 -7.91 -1.20
CA GLN A 100 -3.14 -8.96 -0.20
C GLN A 100 -1.81 -9.37 0.43
N VAL A 101 -0.78 -9.59 -0.39
CA VAL A 101 0.58 -9.92 0.06
C VAL A 101 1.11 -8.84 1.02
N MET A 102 0.91 -7.56 0.71
CA MET A 102 1.34 -6.47 1.58
C MET A 102 0.52 -6.39 2.88
N LEU A 103 -0.78 -6.63 2.82
CA LEU A 103 -1.64 -6.67 4.01
C LEU A 103 -1.31 -7.86 4.92
N ASP A 104 -0.99 -9.03 4.35
CA ASP A 104 -0.52 -10.20 5.10
C ASP A 104 0.80 -9.90 5.82
N ALA A 105 1.75 -9.29 5.12
CA ALA A 105 3.04 -8.90 5.70
C ALA A 105 2.87 -7.86 6.82
N LEU A 106 1.99 -6.86 6.62
CA LEU A 106 1.66 -5.88 7.64
C LEU A 106 1.03 -6.54 8.86
N GLY A 107 0.07 -7.47 8.67
CA GLY A 107 -0.57 -8.21 9.75
C GLY A 107 0.43 -9.05 10.56
N LEU A 108 1.35 -9.73 9.87
CA LEU A 108 2.41 -10.51 10.52
C LEU A 108 3.34 -9.60 11.33
N TRP A 109 3.78 -8.48 10.76
CA TRP A 109 4.61 -7.50 11.45
C TRP A 109 3.88 -6.93 12.67
N ALA A 110 2.61 -6.55 12.53
CA ALA A 110 1.81 -5.97 13.61
C ALA A 110 1.66 -6.94 14.80
N ARG A 111 1.38 -8.22 14.53
CA ARG A 111 1.38 -9.28 15.57
C ARG A 111 2.73 -9.38 16.28
N GLY A 112 3.82 -9.33 15.53
CA GLY A 112 5.18 -9.32 16.07
C GLY A 112 5.47 -8.11 16.96
N GLN A 113 4.74 -7.00 16.78
CA GLN A 113 4.80 -5.80 17.62
C GLN A 113 3.84 -5.85 18.83
N GLY A 114 3.09 -6.93 19.00
CA GLY A 114 2.11 -7.11 20.08
C GLY A 114 0.76 -6.42 19.81
N ALA A 115 0.52 -5.96 18.59
CA ALA A 115 -0.75 -5.35 18.23
C ALA A 115 -1.85 -6.42 18.14
N GLN A 116 -3.06 -6.04 18.59
CA GLN A 116 -4.26 -6.86 18.52
C GLN A 116 -5.19 -6.41 17.37
N TRP A 117 -4.95 -5.21 16.85
CA TRP A 117 -5.81 -4.59 15.85
C TRP A 117 -5.00 -3.92 14.75
N LEU A 118 -5.49 -4.06 13.52
CA LEU A 118 -5.16 -3.16 12.40
C LEU A 118 -6.31 -2.19 12.15
N TRP A 119 -5.98 -0.91 11.96
CA TRP A 119 -6.92 0.15 11.62
C TRP A 119 -6.53 0.84 10.34
N LEU A 120 -7.50 1.34 9.61
CA LEU A 120 -7.29 2.22 8.46
C LEU A 120 -8.49 3.13 8.25
N GLU A 121 -8.28 4.23 7.54
CA GLU A 121 -9.31 5.07 6.95
C GLU A 121 -9.22 5.00 5.43
N ALA A 122 -10.38 4.84 4.78
CA ALA A 122 -10.51 4.85 3.33
C ALA A 122 -11.53 5.90 2.91
N ARG A 123 -11.27 6.63 1.82
CA ARG A 123 -12.27 7.52 1.23
C ARG A 123 -13.55 6.76 0.88
N VAL A 124 -14.70 7.37 1.16
CA VAL A 124 -16.00 6.77 0.78
C VAL A 124 -16.04 6.42 -0.71
N SER A 125 -15.47 7.30 -1.56
CA SER A 125 -15.39 7.10 -3.00
C SER A 125 -14.46 5.96 -3.44
N ASN A 126 -13.51 5.54 -2.59
CA ASN A 126 -12.55 4.51 -2.94
C ASN A 126 -13.11 3.09 -2.76
N ALA A 127 -14.17 2.78 -3.53
CA ALA A 127 -14.85 1.48 -3.47
C ALA A 127 -13.90 0.30 -3.73
N ARG A 128 -12.92 0.50 -4.62
CA ARG A 128 -11.94 -0.55 -4.95
C ARG A 128 -11.07 -0.93 -3.75
N ALA A 129 -10.49 0.05 -3.06
CA ALA A 129 -9.68 -0.21 -1.87
C ALA A 129 -10.53 -0.84 -0.75
N ARG A 130 -11.74 -0.31 -0.51
CA ARG A 130 -12.68 -0.89 0.47
C ARG A 130 -12.98 -2.35 0.18
N ALA A 131 -13.22 -2.72 -1.09
CA ALA A 131 -13.42 -4.11 -1.48
C ALA A 131 -12.19 -5.00 -1.22
N VAL A 132 -10.97 -4.49 -1.44
CA VAL A 132 -9.72 -5.18 -1.11
C VAL A 132 -9.63 -5.43 0.40
N TYR A 133 -9.86 -4.41 1.22
CA TYR A 133 -9.81 -4.52 2.68
C TYR A 133 -10.88 -5.47 3.23
N THR A 134 -12.12 -5.36 2.74
CA THR A 134 -13.20 -6.28 3.14
C THR A 134 -12.87 -7.74 2.81
N ARG A 135 -12.32 -7.98 1.62
CA ARG A 135 -11.88 -9.34 1.22
C ARG A 135 -10.76 -9.86 2.11
N HIS A 136 -9.89 -8.98 2.60
CA HIS A 136 -8.81 -9.33 3.53
C HIS A 136 -9.33 -9.61 4.96
N GLY A 137 -10.56 -9.24 5.27
CA GLY A 137 -11.19 -9.48 6.57
C GLY A 137 -11.44 -8.22 7.40
N PHE A 138 -11.07 -7.03 6.92
CA PHE A 138 -11.43 -5.78 7.57
C PHE A 138 -12.95 -5.58 7.58
N ARG A 139 -13.46 -4.99 8.65
CA ARG A 139 -14.85 -4.61 8.82
C ARG A 139 -14.97 -3.11 8.94
N GLU A 140 -16.00 -2.54 8.34
CA GLU A 140 -16.38 -1.14 8.55
C GLU A 140 -16.92 -0.96 9.96
N VAL A 141 -16.35 -0.05 10.72
CA VAL A 141 -16.70 0.18 12.13
C VAL A 141 -17.15 1.60 12.42
N GLY A 142 -17.02 2.50 11.45
CA GLY A 142 -17.47 3.88 11.62
C GLY A 142 -17.22 4.75 10.39
N THR A 143 -17.66 6.00 10.51
CA THR A 143 -17.45 7.05 9.49
C THR A 143 -16.93 8.30 10.18
N ARG A 144 -15.85 8.89 9.64
CA ARG A 144 -15.32 10.20 10.06
C ARG A 144 -15.77 11.23 9.04
N ARG A 145 -16.74 12.05 9.42
CA ARG A 145 -17.31 13.08 8.55
C ARG A 145 -16.29 14.18 8.26
N GLY A 146 -16.22 14.59 6.99
CA GLY A 146 -15.33 15.67 6.55
C GLY A 146 -13.85 15.42 6.82
N TYR A 147 -13.43 14.17 6.92
CA TYR A 147 -12.06 13.80 7.29
C TYR A 147 -11.03 14.27 6.25
N TYR A 148 -11.36 14.11 4.97
CA TYR A 148 -10.52 14.56 3.88
C TYR A 148 -10.90 15.98 3.47
N PRO A 149 -9.96 16.93 3.48
CA PRO A 149 -10.24 18.32 3.14
C PRO A 149 -10.66 18.48 1.66
N PRO A 150 -11.29 19.60 1.31
CA PRO A 150 -11.55 19.95 -0.07
C PRO A 150 -10.28 19.91 -0.94
N SER A 151 -10.44 19.46 -2.18
CA SER A 151 -9.38 19.35 -3.17
C SER A 151 -9.98 19.57 -4.57
N PRO A 152 -9.17 19.78 -5.62
CA PRO A 152 -9.68 19.88 -6.98
C PRO A 152 -10.54 18.68 -7.42
N ALA A 153 -10.20 17.48 -6.99
CA ALA A 153 -10.94 16.26 -7.30
C ALA A 153 -12.15 16.03 -6.38
N SER A 154 -12.21 16.70 -5.22
CA SER A 154 -13.33 16.65 -4.27
C SER A 154 -13.53 18.02 -3.61
N PRO A 155 -14.22 18.98 -4.30
CA PRO A 155 -14.34 20.37 -3.83
C PRO A 155 -15.06 20.55 -2.48
N ARG A 156 -15.86 19.57 -2.06
CA ARG A 156 -16.58 19.60 -0.77
C ARG A 156 -15.86 18.85 0.34
N GLY A 157 -14.65 18.32 0.06
CA GLY A 157 -14.03 17.35 0.93
C GLY A 157 -14.73 15.99 0.84
N GLU A 158 -14.37 15.07 1.73
CA GLU A 158 -14.92 13.72 1.71
C GLU A 158 -14.86 13.06 3.08
N ASP A 159 -15.85 12.22 3.38
CA ASP A 159 -15.85 11.39 4.58
C ASP A 159 -14.87 10.21 4.44
N ALA A 160 -14.39 9.71 5.56
CA ALA A 160 -13.65 8.48 5.63
C ALA A 160 -14.48 7.36 6.24
N ILE A 161 -14.41 6.18 5.65
CA ILE A 161 -14.84 4.94 6.29
C ILE A 161 -13.69 4.43 7.14
N VAL A 162 -13.95 4.21 8.42
CA VAL A 162 -13.00 3.59 9.35
C VAL A 162 -13.21 2.08 9.30
N MET A 163 -12.12 1.36 9.10
CA MET A 163 -12.15 -0.10 9.04
C MET A 163 -11.14 -0.69 10.04
N SER A 164 -11.46 -1.83 10.61
CA SER A 164 -10.59 -2.55 11.52
C SER A 164 -10.54 -4.05 11.23
N LEU A 165 -9.42 -4.66 11.60
CA LEU A 165 -9.17 -6.09 11.54
C LEU A 165 -8.59 -6.55 12.87
N ALA A 166 -9.21 -7.54 13.51
CA ALA A 166 -8.61 -8.24 14.65
C ALA A 166 -7.46 -9.13 14.17
N LEU A 167 -6.32 -9.09 14.86
CA LEU A 167 -5.10 -9.81 14.50
C LEU A 167 -5.00 -11.17 15.21
#